data_fb24ce777adb3b16bee04525c32db41b
#
_entry.id   fb24ce777adb3b16bee04525c32db41b
#
_cell.length_a   1.000
_cell.length_b   1.000
_cell.length_c   1.000
_cell.angle_alpha   90.00
_cell.angle_beta   90.00
_cell.angle_gamma   90.00
#
_symmetry.space_group_name_H-M   'P 1'
#
loop_
_entity.id
_entity.type
_entity.pdbx_description
1 polymer ?
#
loop_
_entity_poly.entity_id
_entity_poly.type
_entity_poly.pdbx_seq_one_letter_code
_entity_poly.pdbx_strand_id
1 'polypeptide(L)'
;MADPAFTFLQLRYFAAAAELGSMTAAAKELRVSQSAVSTAVAQLEKELKVQLLLRHHARGLTLTAAGQAFHRELRSFLAHSVELAESARIAGQGLVGDLTVGCFSTLAPFRLPGLLARYEAAYPQVRVDILEAEHATLQRALRAGECEVAVSYGYDLGEDIERQVIDASPPYAIVAAGHRLAARPDVSLAELAVEPMVLLDLPHSGTYFEGLIARTGIAPAIRHRTTGFETVRALVAHGRGYALLNQRPAADTTYDGSPVVALRLRDEVEPLEIVVAWMRGVRLTHRARAFVTMANEAYRATH
;
A
#
# COMPACT_ATOMS: atom_id res chain seq x y z
N MET A 1 -2.98 38.85 -4.90
CA MET A 1 -2.05 37.71 -4.76
C MET A 1 -1.02 37.91 -5.84
N ALA A 2 0.28 37.86 -5.53
CA ALA A 2 1.31 37.91 -6.56
C ALA A 2 1.28 36.58 -7.31
N ASP A 3 1.27 36.63 -8.64
CA ASP A 3 1.38 35.43 -9.46
C ASP A 3 2.72 34.73 -9.19
N PRO A 4 2.74 33.37 -9.11
CA PRO A 4 3.99 32.65 -8.96
C PRO A 4 4.89 32.91 -10.18
N ALA A 5 6.13 33.29 -9.92
CA ALA A 5 7.08 33.71 -10.98
C ALA A 5 7.64 32.53 -11.79
N PHE A 6 7.22 31.29 -11.55
CA PHE A 6 7.64 30.08 -12.25
C PHE A 6 6.60 29.58 -13.27
N THR A 7 7.06 28.86 -14.28
CA THR A 7 6.22 28.34 -15.37
C THR A 7 5.85 26.88 -15.15
N PHE A 8 4.73 26.43 -15.76
CA PHE A 8 4.35 25.01 -15.78
C PHE A 8 5.42 24.12 -16.41
N LEU A 9 6.16 24.63 -17.40
CA LEU A 9 7.24 23.90 -18.03
C LEU A 9 8.41 23.64 -17.07
N GLN A 10 8.78 24.63 -16.25
CA GLN A 10 9.79 24.46 -15.21
C GLN A 10 9.40 23.40 -14.20
N LEU A 11 8.13 23.37 -13.78
CA LEU A 11 7.57 22.38 -12.89
C LEU A 11 7.69 20.97 -13.47
N ARG A 12 7.31 20.77 -14.74
CA ARG A 12 7.43 19.48 -15.44
C ARG A 12 8.88 19.01 -15.57
N TYR A 13 9.80 19.91 -15.86
CA TYR A 13 11.21 19.57 -15.99
C TYR A 13 11.84 19.18 -14.65
N PHE A 14 11.48 19.88 -13.59
CA PHE A 14 11.90 19.51 -12.25
C PHE A 14 11.33 18.14 -11.83
N ALA A 15 10.04 17.87 -12.05
CA ALA A 15 9.40 16.60 -11.73
C ALA A 15 10.13 15.43 -12.42
N ALA A 16 10.33 15.50 -13.74
CA ALA A 16 11.05 14.47 -14.48
C ALA A 16 12.50 14.28 -13.99
N ALA A 17 13.23 15.36 -13.69
CA ALA A 17 14.58 15.28 -13.16
C ALA A 17 14.63 14.64 -11.77
N ALA A 18 13.65 14.91 -10.93
CA ALA A 18 13.53 14.34 -9.59
C ALA A 18 13.19 12.84 -9.64
N GLU A 19 12.24 12.44 -10.48
CA GLU A 19 11.79 11.05 -10.65
C GLU A 19 12.90 10.14 -11.22
N LEU A 20 13.62 10.63 -12.23
CA LEU A 20 14.66 9.86 -12.90
C LEU A 20 16.05 9.98 -12.23
N GLY A 21 16.19 10.82 -11.22
CA GLY A 21 17.47 11.07 -10.56
C GLY A 21 18.56 11.58 -11.50
N SER A 22 18.22 12.14 -12.68
CA SER A 22 19.15 12.51 -13.75
C SER A 22 18.59 13.57 -14.68
N MET A 23 19.32 14.69 -14.84
CA MET A 23 18.98 15.72 -15.83
C MET A 23 19.03 15.20 -17.26
N THR A 24 19.98 14.30 -17.56
CA THR A 24 20.14 13.71 -18.89
C THR A 24 19.01 12.74 -19.23
N ALA A 25 18.60 11.91 -18.26
CA ALA A 25 17.47 11.00 -18.44
C ALA A 25 16.16 11.78 -18.62
N ALA A 26 15.92 12.81 -17.80
CA ALA A 26 14.77 13.70 -17.93
C ALA A 26 14.71 14.40 -19.30
N ALA A 27 15.84 14.91 -19.77
CA ALA A 27 15.95 15.55 -21.08
C ALA A 27 15.60 14.58 -22.22
N LYS A 28 16.09 13.34 -22.15
CA LYS A 28 15.76 12.29 -23.12
C LYS A 28 14.27 11.96 -23.15
N GLU A 29 13.67 11.78 -21.97
CA GLU A 29 12.24 11.49 -21.85
C GLU A 29 11.38 12.63 -22.38
N LEU A 30 11.73 13.86 -22.02
CA LEU A 30 11.01 15.06 -22.44
C LEU A 30 11.34 15.52 -23.86
N ARG A 31 12.27 14.85 -24.55
CA ARG A 31 12.75 15.16 -25.92
C ARG A 31 13.27 16.59 -26.06
N VAL A 32 14.06 17.03 -25.08
CA VAL A 32 14.68 18.35 -25.05
C VAL A 32 16.19 18.23 -24.75
N SER A 33 16.93 19.36 -24.79
CA SER A 33 18.34 19.35 -24.41
C SER A 33 18.52 19.28 -22.89
N GLN A 34 19.58 18.64 -22.43
CA GLN A 34 19.92 18.59 -21.00
C GLN A 34 20.14 20.00 -20.42
N SER A 35 20.69 20.93 -21.23
CA SER A 35 20.85 22.32 -20.83
C SER A 35 19.51 23.02 -20.59
N ALA A 36 18.49 22.72 -21.38
CA ALA A 36 17.13 23.29 -21.17
C ALA A 36 16.54 22.83 -19.83
N VAL A 37 16.63 21.54 -19.51
CA VAL A 37 16.19 21.01 -18.21
C VAL A 37 16.96 21.63 -17.06
N SER A 38 18.31 21.68 -17.17
CA SER A 38 19.17 22.24 -16.14
C SER A 38 18.90 23.72 -15.87
N THR A 39 18.72 24.52 -16.94
CA THR A 39 18.42 25.94 -16.84
C THR A 39 17.03 26.19 -16.22
N ALA A 40 16.03 25.43 -16.63
CA ALA A 40 14.69 25.55 -16.11
C ALA A 40 14.60 25.21 -14.62
N VAL A 41 15.28 24.14 -14.19
CA VAL A 41 15.37 23.77 -12.76
C VAL A 41 16.12 24.86 -11.96
N ALA A 42 17.24 25.35 -12.46
CA ALA A 42 17.98 26.42 -11.78
C ALA A 42 17.17 27.72 -11.63
N GLN A 43 16.38 28.07 -12.66
CA GLN A 43 15.44 29.20 -12.58
C GLN A 43 14.34 28.96 -11.55
N LEU A 44 13.75 27.76 -11.52
CA LEU A 44 12.75 27.40 -10.52
C LEU A 44 13.28 27.53 -9.09
N GLU A 45 14.47 26.98 -8.82
CA GLU A 45 15.15 27.09 -7.52
C GLU A 45 15.42 28.56 -7.14
N LYS A 46 15.84 29.38 -8.11
CA LYS A 46 16.08 30.82 -7.93
C LYS A 46 14.80 31.55 -7.57
N GLU A 47 13.69 31.30 -8.27
CA GLU A 47 12.39 31.95 -8.02
C GLU A 47 11.81 31.54 -6.66
N LEU A 48 11.94 30.27 -6.30
CA LEU A 48 11.50 29.76 -5.00
C LEU A 48 12.48 30.12 -3.87
N LYS A 49 13.67 30.64 -4.19
CA LYS A 49 14.76 30.94 -3.24
C LYS A 49 15.14 29.77 -2.35
N VAL A 50 15.04 28.57 -2.90
CA VAL A 50 15.35 27.31 -2.20
C VAL A 50 15.98 26.29 -3.16
N GLN A 51 16.97 25.57 -2.66
CA GLN A 51 17.55 24.47 -3.41
C GLN A 51 16.69 23.22 -3.27
N LEU A 52 16.25 22.65 -4.40
CA LEU A 52 15.39 21.48 -4.44
C LEU A 52 16.19 20.21 -4.75
N LEU A 53 17.28 20.31 -5.53
CA LEU A 53 18.11 19.20 -5.98
C LEU A 53 19.56 19.33 -5.51
N LEU A 54 20.15 18.20 -5.07
CA LEU A 54 21.57 18.04 -4.82
C LEU A 54 22.20 17.29 -6.01
N ARG A 55 23.30 17.82 -6.54
CA ARG A 55 24.07 17.19 -7.63
C ARG A 55 25.27 16.45 -7.06
N HIS A 56 25.38 15.17 -7.31
CA HIS A 56 26.49 14.32 -6.89
C HIS A 56 27.31 13.90 -8.11
N HIS A 57 28.63 14.17 -8.12
CA HIS A 57 29.51 13.90 -9.25
C HIS A 57 29.51 12.43 -9.74
N ALA A 58 29.13 11.46 -8.90
CA ALA A 58 29.11 10.03 -9.25
C ALA A 58 27.79 9.32 -9.00
N ARG A 59 26.78 9.98 -8.42
CA ARG A 59 25.54 9.35 -7.97
C ARG A 59 24.26 9.98 -8.51
N GLY A 60 24.38 10.89 -9.50
CA GLY A 60 23.22 11.55 -10.11
C GLY A 60 22.64 12.67 -9.25
N LEU A 61 21.32 12.77 -9.21
CA LEU A 61 20.58 13.79 -8.47
C LEU A 61 19.86 13.18 -7.27
N THR A 62 19.79 13.93 -6.17
CA THR A 62 18.93 13.61 -5.04
C THR A 62 18.14 14.84 -4.64
N LEU A 63 16.93 14.64 -4.09
CA LEU A 63 16.11 15.72 -3.55
C LEU A 63 16.64 16.20 -2.19
N THR A 64 16.62 17.51 -1.96
CA THR A 64 16.74 18.09 -0.62
C THR A 64 15.46 17.81 0.19
N ALA A 65 15.43 18.09 1.48
CA ALA A 65 14.20 18.01 2.28
C ALA A 65 13.10 18.93 1.71
N ALA A 66 13.47 20.15 1.29
CA ALA A 66 12.56 21.07 0.61
C ALA A 66 12.12 20.54 -0.76
N GLY A 67 13.06 19.91 -1.51
CA GLY A 67 12.76 19.27 -2.78
C GLY A 67 11.78 18.11 -2.66
N GLN A 68 11.90 17.29 -1.61
CA GLN A 68 10.95 16.19 -1.34
C GLN A 68 9.54 16.73 -1.03
N ALA A 69 9.44 17.75 -0.18
CA ALA A 69 8.16 18.38 0.12
C ALA A 69 7.53 19.01 -1.13
N PHE A 70 8.32 19.78 -1.88
CA PHE A 70 7.86 20.43 -3.11
C PHE A 70 7.45 19.40 -4.19
N HIS A 71 8.25 18.34 -4.40
CA HIS A 71 7.96 17.31 -5.38
C HIS A 71 6.64 16.58 -5.09
N ARG A 72 6.36 16.31 -3.82
CA ARG A 72 5.08 15.70 -3.40
C ARG A 72 3.87 16.56 -3.79
N GLU A 73 3.90 17.85 -3.44
CA GLU A 73 2.82 18.78 -3.79
C GLU A 73 2.70 18.96 -5.31
N LEU A 74 3.85 19.04 -5.98
CA LEU A 74 3.91 19.20 -7.43
C LEU A 74 3.29 18.02 -8.17
N ARG A 75 3.51 16.77 -7.75
CA ARG A 75 2.88 15.59 -8.37
C ARG A 75 1.36 15.68 -8.32
N SER A 76 0.81 16.03 -7.15
CA SER A 76 -0.62 16.28 -7.00
C SER A 76 -1.12 17.38 -7.94
N PHE A 77 -0.40 18.50 -8.01
CA PHE A 77 -0.73 19.59 -8.90
C PHE A 77 -0.72 19.19 -10.39
N LEU A 78 0.31 18.45 -10.82
CA LEU A 78 0.42 17.95 -12.21
C LEU A 78 -0.71 16.98 -12.53
N ALA A 79 -1.05 16.05 -11.64
CA ALA A 79 -2.17 15.14 -11.81
C ALA A 79 -3.50 15.91 -11.97
N HIS A 80 -3.76 16.90 -11.13
CA HIS A 80 -4.96 17.75 -11.26
C HIS A 80 -4.96 18.62 -12.53
N SER A 81 -3.78 19.06 -13.01
CA SER A 81 -3.71 19.81 -14.27
C SER A 81 -4.09 18.96 -15.47
N VAL A 82 -3.74 17.67 -15.45
CA VAL A 82 -4.20 16.70 -16.46
C VAL A 82 -5.71 16.53 -16.38
N GLU A 83 -6.25 16.31 -15.18
CA GLU A 83 -7.70 16.22 -14.97
C GLU A 83 -8.46 17.46 -15.45
N LEU A 84 -7.91 18.66 -15.21
CA LEU A 84 -8.51 19.91 -15.70
C LEU A 84 -8.56 19.94 -17.22
N ALA A 85 -7.47 19.55 -17.89
CA ALA A 85 -7.43 19.46 -19.35
C ALA A 85 -8.38 18.42 -19.91
N GLU A 86 -8.50 17.28 -19.23
CA GLU A 86 -9.43 16.19 -19.55
C GLU A 86 -10.88 16.64 -19.33
N SER A 87 -11.19 17.29 -18.22
CA SER A 87 -12.54 17.82 -17.93
C SER A 87 -13.04 18.80 -19.00
N ALA A 88 -12.13 19.60 -19.56
CA ALA A 88 -12.46 20.52 -20.66
C ALA A 88 -12.73 19.77 -21.98
N ARG A 89 -12.12 18.59 -22.18
CA ARG A 89 -12.33 17.74 -23.38
C ARG A 89 -13.56 16.84 -23.27
N ILE A 90 -13.95 16.49 -22.05
CA ILE A 90 -14.90 15.39 -21.78
C ILE A 90 -16.05 15.93 -20.91
N ALA A 91 -16.69 17.00 -21.33
CA ALA A 91 -17.99 17.36 -20.79
C ALA A 91 -18.99 16.24 -21.13
N GLY A 92 -19.05 15.17 -20.28
CA GLY A 92 -20.01 14.06 -20.40
C GLY A 92 -19.45 12.65 -20.59
N GLN A 93 -18.15 12.43 -20.64
CA GLN A 93 -17.55 11.09 -20.76
C GLN A 93 -16.71 10.82 -19.50
N GLY A 94 -17.11 9.89 -18.66
CA GLY A 94 -16.52 9.36 -17.41
C GLY A 94 -15.07 9.69 -17.02
N LEU A 95 -14.57 9.08 -15.96
CA LEU A 95 -13.19 9.24 -15.51
C LEU A 95 -12.22 8.57 -16.50
N VAL A 96 -11.08 9.21 -16.78
CA VAL A 96 -10.03 8.71 -17.69
C VAL A 96 -8.64 8.88 -17.06
N GLY A 97 -7.62 8.20 -17.60
CA GLY A 97 -6.21 8.33 -17.22
C GLY A 97 -5.71 7.24 -16.28
N ASP A 98 -4.54 7.44 -15.67
CA ASP A 98 -3.86 6.42 -14.87
C ASP A 98 -4.13 6.60 -13.38
N LEU A 99 -4.31 5.50 -12.64
CA LEU A 99 -4.42 5.43 -11.19
C LEU A 99 -3.49 4.34 -10.66
N THR A 100 -2.53 4.68 -9.81
CA THR A 100 -1.74 3.67 -9.09
C THR A 100 -2.34 3.44 -7.72
N VAL A 101 -2.71 2.18 -7.45
CA VAL A 101 -3.25 1.72 -6.17
C VAL A 101 -2.19 0.90 -5.44
N GLY A 102 -1.78 1.35 -4.25
CA GLY A 102 -0.98 0.57 -3.34
C GLY A 102 -1.82 -0.52 -2.65
N CYS A 103 -1.23 -1.67 -2.37
CA CYS A 103 -1.88 -2.68 -1.53
C CYS A 103 -0.86 -3.44 -0.68
N PHE A 104 -1.23 -3.68 0.57
CA PHE A 104 -0.42 -4.53 1.44
C PHE A 104 -0.45 -5.98 0.93
N SER A 105 0.73 -6.60 0.83
CA SER A 105 0.93 -7.89 0.14
C SER A 105 0.00 -9.02 0.62
N THR A 106 -0.30 -9.12 1.92
CA THR A 106 -1.23 -10.16 2.41
C THR A 106 -2.71 -9.81 2.21
N LEU A 107 -3.05 -8.55 1.91
CA LEU A 107 -4.40 -8.12 1.56
C LEU A 107 -4.67 -8.24 0.06
N ALA A 108 -3.65 -8.04 -0.76
CA ALA A 108 -3.79 -7.93 -2.20
C ALA A 108 -4.57 -9.10 -2.83
N PRO A 109 -4.24 -10.39 -2.60
CA PRO A 109 -4.97 -11.50 -3.20
C PRO A 109 -6.44 -11.59 -2.80
N PHE A 110 -6.80 -11.03 -1.64
CA PHE A 110 -8.14 -11.14 -1.06
C PHE A 110 -9.02 -9.93 -1.37
N ARG A 111 -8.41 -8.76 -1.56
CA ARG A 111 -9.14 -7.48 -1.58
C ARG A 111 -9.11 -6.80 -2.95
N LEU A 112 -7.98 -6.85 -3.66
CA LEU A 112 -7.85 -6.13 -4.91
C LEU A 112 -8.65 -6.72 -6.09
N PRO A 113 -8.64 -8.03 -6.38
CA PRO A 113 -9.21 -8.53 -7.62
C PRO A 113 -10.68 -8.17 -7.78
N GLY A 114 -11.50 -8.38 -6.76
CA GLY A 114 -12.92 -8.05 -6.80
C GLY A 114 -13.20 -6.54 -6.85
N LEU A 115 -12.38 -5.75 -6.12
CA LEU A 115 -12.51 -4.30 -6.11
C LEU A 115 -12.12 -3.69 -7.47
N LEU A 116 -11.02 -4.16 -8.06
CA LEU A 116 -10.55 -3.72 -9.38
C LEU A 116 -11.53 -4.08 -10.48
N ALA A 117 -12.05 -5.32 -10.49
CA ALA A 117 -13.05 -5.73 -11.47
C ALA A 117 -14.28 -4.81 -11.46
N ARG A 118 -14.76 -4.41 -10.28
CA ARG A 118 -15.88 -3.45 -10.14
C ARG A 118 -15.48 -2.04 -10.60
N TYR A 119 -14.27 -1.61 -10.23
CA TYR A 119 -13.78 -0.28 -10.56
C TYR A 119 -13.58 -0.11 -12.06
N GLU A 120 -12.92 -1.05 -12.73
CA GLU A 120 -12.67 -1.05 -14.18
C GLU A 120 -13.96 -1.19 -14.99
N ALA A 121 -14.94 -1.95 -14.50
CA ALA A 121 -16.26 -2.02 -15.12
C ALA A 121 -17.01 -0.68 -15.07
N ALA A 122 -16.88 0.07 -13.95
CA ALA A 122 -17.50 1.39 -13.81
C ALA A 122 -16.74 2.49 -14.55
N TYR A 123 -15.41 2.36 -14.66
CA TYR A 123 -14.53 3.37 -15.24
C TYR A 123 -13.55 2.77 -16.28
N PRO A 124 -14.04 2.29 -17.41
CA PRO A 124 -13.26 1.50 -18.37
C PRO A 124 -12.14 2.30 -19.07
N GLN A 125 -12.12 3.61 -18.92
CA GLN A 125 -11.07 4.49 -19.47
C GLN A 125 -9.99 4.85 -18.43
N VAL A 126 -10.08 4.32 -17.20
CA VAL A 126 -9.04 4.45 -16.20
C VAL A 126 -8.15 3.21 -16.24
N ARG A 127 -6.86 3.42 -16.49
CA ARG A 127 -5.86 2.36 -16.35
C ARG A 127 -5.42 2.28 -14.91
N VAL A 128 -5.56 1.12 -14.28
CA VAL A 128 -5.12 0.91 -12.90
C VAL A 128 -3.82 0.13 -12.88
N ASP A 129 -2.79 0.71 -12.26
CA ASP A 129 -1.53 0.05 -11.94
C ASP A 129 -1.53 -0.34 -10.45
N ILE A 130 -0.96 -1.50 -10.12
CA ILE A 130 -0.93 -2.03 -8.75
C ILE A 130 0.50 -1.93 -8.21
N LEU A 131 0.64 -1.39 -7.00
CA LEU A 131 1.85 -1.42 -6.21
C LEU A 131 1.65 -2.34 -4.99
N GLU A 132 2.01 -3.61 -5.14
CA GLU A 132 1.98 -4.55 -4.02
C GLU A 132 3.25 -4.45 -3.19
N ALA A 133 3.14 -4.14 -1.90
CA ALA A 133 4.30 -3.91 -1.05
C ALA A 133 3.98 -4.09 0.44
N GLU A 134 5.04 -4.05 1.26
CA GLU A 134 4.95 -3.99 2.71
C GLU A 134 4.55 -2.60 3.22
N HIS A 135 4.11 -2.52 4.46
CA HIS A 135 3.58 -1.33 5.12
C HIS A 135 4.50 -0.08 5.00
N ALA A 136 5.78 -0.22 5.34
CA ALA A 136 6.74 0.88 5.25
C ALA A 136 6.97 1.36 3.80
N THR A 137 6.96 0.44 2.84
CA THR A 137 7.11 0.75 1.42
C THR A 137 5.87 1.46 0.88
N LEU A 138 4.65 1.02 1.25
CA LEU A 138 3.41 1.69 0.90
C LEU A 138 3.36 3.12 1.43
N GLN A 139 3.75 3.34 2.69
CA GLN A 139 3.80 4.68 3.25
C GLN A 139 4.81 5.58 2.53
N ARG A 140 5.98 5.04 2.14
CA ARG A 140 6.94 5.80 1.32
C ARG A 140 6.37 6.11 -0.06
N ALA A 141 5.71 5.16 -0.71
CA ALA A 141 5.08 5.34 -2.01
C ALA A 141 3.99 6.41 -1.98
N LEU A 142 3.14 6.43 -0.95
CA LEU A 142 2.17 7.51 -0.72
C LEU A 142 2.87 8.86 -0.57
N ARG A 143 3.92 8.95 0.27
CA ARG A 143 4.69 10.20 0.47
C ARG A 143 5.42 10.66 -0.79
N ALA A 144 5.91 9.73 -1.58
CA ALA A 144 6.55 10.02 -2.87
C ALA A 144 5.51 10.32 -3.97
N GLY A 145 4.22 10.02 -3.74
CA GLY A 145 3.16 10.11 -4.75
C GLY A 145 3.30 9.06 -5.85
N GLU A 146 3.98 7.95 -5.59
CA GLU A 146 4.05 6.79 -6.49
C GLU A 146 2.72 6.04 -6.55
N CYS A 147 1.90 6.13 -5.50
CA CYS A 147 0.49 5.79 -5.51
C CYS A 147 -0.32 6.89 -4.81
N GLU A 148 -1.56 7.09 -5.24
CA GLU A 148 -2.46 8.09 -4.66
C GLU A 148 -3.22 7.55 -3.47
N VAL A 149 -3.56 6.27 -3.50
CA VAL A 149 -4.30 5.55 -2.46
C VAL A 149 -3.66 4.19 -2.20
N ALA A 150 -3.81 3.68 -0.98
CA ALA A 150 -3.33 2.35 -0.62
C ALA A 150 -4.35 1.60 0.25
N VAL A 151 -4.60 0.33 -0.05
CA VAL A 151 -5.34 -0.58 0.81
C VAL A 151 -4.35 -1.25 1.77
N SER A 152 -4.52 -1.03 3.06
CA SER A 152 -3.59 -1.52 4.08
C SER A 152 -4.30 -1.85 5.39
N TYR A 153 -3.57 -2.36 6.36
CA TYR A 153 -4.04 -2.40 7.74
C TYR A 153 -3.92 -1.01 8.39
N GLY A 154 -4.82 -0.71 9.32
CA GLY A 154 -4.94 0.60 9.96
C GLY A 154 -3.93 0.91 11.06
N TYR A 155 -2.99 0.01 11.37
CA TYR A 155 -1.98 0.20 12.39
C TYR A 155 -0.73 0.94 11.87
N ASP A 156 -0.02 1.62 12.76
CA ASP A 156 1.29 2.26 12.51
C ASP A 156 1.36 3.11 11.22
N LEU A 157 0.27 3.81 10.93
CA LEU A 157 0.23 4.80 9.88
C LEU A 157 0.73 6.14 10.43
N GLY A 158 1.63 6.80 9.67
CA GLY A 158 2.13 8.12 10.03
C GLY A 158 1.01 9.16 10.18
N GLU A 159 1.24 10.18 11.00
CA GLU A 159 0.27 11.27 11.22
C GLU A 159 -0.04 12.07 9.94
N ASP A 160 0.86 12.00 8.96
CA ASP A 160 0.73 12.58 7.62
C ASP A 160 -0.13 11.75 6.67
N ILE A 161 -0.66 10.61 7.11
CA ILE A 161 -1.53 9.73 6.33
C ILE A 161 -2.96 9.81 6.89
N GLU A 162 -3.89 10.10 6.02
CA GLU A 162 -5.32 10.04 6.27
C GLU A 162 -5.85 8.67 5.87
N ARG A 163 -6.83 8.16 6.61
CA ARG A 163 -7.37 6.82 6.37
C ARG A 163 -8.87 6.77 6.54
N GLN A 164 -9.49 5.83 5.86
CA GLN A 164 -10.88 5.45 6.03
C GLN A 164 -10.95 3.94 6.25
N VAL A 165 -11.57 3.52 7.36
CA VAL A 165 -11.82 2.10 7.64
C VAL A 165 -12.87 1.59 6.66
N ILE A 166 -12.55 0.48 5.99
CA ILE A 166 -13.45 -0.18 5.03
C ILE A 166 -13.91 -1.55 5.52
N ASP A 167 -13.12 -2.22 6.35
CA ASP A 167 -13.41 -3.56 6.85
C ASP A 167 -12.60 -3.83 8.13
N ALA A 168 -12.86 -4.98 8.77
CA ALA A 168 -12.10 -5.48 9.90
C ALA A 168 -11.75 -6.97 9.69
N SER A 169 -10.56 -7.36 10.11
CA SER A 169 -10.03 -8.71 9.90
C SER A 169 -9.65 -9.34 11.24
N PRO A 170 -10.54 -10.17 11.83
CA PRO A 170 -10.23 -10.86 13.07
C PRO A 170 -9.13 -11.91 12.86
N PRO A 171 -8.23 -12.10 13.82
CA PRO A 171 -7.26 -13.19 13.76
C PRO A 171 -7.95 -14.54 13.97
N TYR A 172 -7.40 -15.56 13.32
CA TYR A 172 -7.80 -16.95 13.49
C TYR A 172 -6.57 -17.86 13.50
N ALA A 173 -6.70 -19.07 14.02
CA ALA A 173 -5.64 -20.06 14.03
C ALA A 173 -5.81 -21.04 12.86
N ILE A 174 -4.69 -21.56 12.34
CA ILE A 174 -4.68 -22.73 11.46
C ILE A 174 -3.82 -23.84 12.06
N VAL A 175 -4.27 -25.06 11.84
CA VAL A 175 -3.58 -26.29 12.24
C VAL A 175 -3.62 -27.33 11.11
N ALA A 176 -2.75 -28.33 11.14
CA ALA A 176 -2.84 -29.48 10.23
C ALA A 176 -4.15 -30.24 10.44
N ALA A 177 -4.68 -30.89 9.39
CA ALA A 177 -5.90 -31.69 9.49
C ALA A 177 -5.81 -32.84 10.52
N GLY A 178 -4.62 -33.41 10.72
CA GLY A 178 -4.36 -34.42 11.75
C GLY A 178 -4.00 -33.89 13.14
N HIS A 179 -4.07 -32.60 13.37
CA HIS A 179 -3.72 -32.00 14.66
C HIS A 179 -4.80 -32.32 15.71
N ARG A 180 -4.40 -32.49 16.99
CA ARG A 180 -5.34 -32.78 18.10
C ARG A 180 -6.47 -31.75 18.28
N LEU A 181 -6.24 -30.50 17.87
CA LEU A 181 -7.21 -29.43 17.92
C LEU A 181 -8.10 -29.35 16.66
N ALA A 182 -7.80 -30.07 15.60
CA ALA A 182 -8.50 -29.93 14.31
C ALA A 182 -9.99 -30.31 14.36
N ALA A 183 -10.40 -31.17 15.30
CA ALA A 183 -11.79 -31.56 15.48
C ALA A 183 -12.65 -30.52 16.23
N ARG A 184 -12.05 -29.42 16.67
CA ARG A 184 -12.72 -28.39 17.46
C ARG A 184 -13.16 -27.22 16.59
N PRO A 185 -14.26 -26.53 16.92
CA PRO A 185 -14.69 -25.34 16.18
C PRO A 185 -13.88 -24.09 16.54
N ASP A 186 -13.23 -24.09 17.71
CA ASP A 186 -12.49 -22.96 18.25
C ASP A 186 -11.35 -23.40 19.17
N VAL A 187 -10.47 -22.46 19.48
CA VAL A 187 -9.30 -22.66 20.32
C VAL A 187 -8.97 -21.38 21.10
N SER A 188 -8.38 -21.51 22.31
CA SER A 188 -7.85 -20.35 23.03
C SER A 188 -6.38 -20.12 22.71
N LEU A 189 -5.92 -18.87 22.90
CA LEU A 189 -4.49 -18.53 22.77
C LEU A 189 -3.64 -19.33 23.77
N ALA A 190 -4.16 -19.61 24.96
CA ALA A 190 -3.45 -20.42 25.96
C ALA A 190 -3.26 -21.89 25.50
N GLU A 191 -4.21 -22.48 24.80
CA GLU A 191 -4.08 -23.83 24.23
C GLU A 191 -3.09 -23.86 23.07
N LEU A 192 -2.93 -22.77 22.34
CA LEU A 192 -1.93 -22.63 21.27
C LEU A 192 -0.53 -22.35 21.81
N ALA A 193 -0.41 -21.58 22.89
CA ALA A 193 0.88 -21.12 23.42
C ALA A 193 1.85 -22.27 23.79
N VAL A 194 1.32 -23.46 24.06
CA VAL A 194 2.13 -24.67 24.40
C VAL A 194 2.55 -25.46 23.16
N GLU A 195 2.08 -25.07 21.98
CA GLU A 195 2.39 -25.72 20.71
C GLU A 195 3.45 -24.93 19.93
N PRO A 196 4.23 -25.58 19.04
CA PRO A 196 5.17 -24.86 18.20
C PRO A 196 4.44 -23.98 17.17
N MET A 197 4.93 -22.75 17.00
CA MET A 197 4.36 -21.75 16.09
C MET A 197 5.15 -21.64 14.80
N VAL A 198 4.44 -21.55 13.67
CA VAL A 198 4.95 -21.07 12.39
C VAL A 198 4.52 -19.62 12.24
N LEU A 199 5.46 -18.70 12.27
CA LEU A 199 5.19 -17.27 12.30
C LEU A 199 5.23 -16.67 10.88
N LEU A 200 4.17 -15.94 10.52
CA LEU A 200 4.19 -15.02 9.39
C LEU A 200 4.95 -13.76 9.83
N ASP A 201 6.23 -13.70 9.49
CA ASP A 201 7.18 -12.71 9.99
C ASP A 201 7.38 -11.57 8.97
N LEU A 202 6.32 -10.82 8.72
CA LEU A 202 6.38 -9.54 8.02
C LEU A 202 6.59 -8.42 9.06
N PRO A 203 7.18 -7.29 8.65
CA PRO A 203 7.27 -6.12 9.52
C PRO A 203 5.89 -5.80 10.13
N HIS A 204 5.82 -5.59 11.45
CA HIS A 204 4.63 -5.44 12.28
C HIS A 204 3.76 -6.69 12.46
N SER A 205 3.57 -7.55 11.46
CA SER A 205 2.75 -8.76 11.59
C SER A 205 3.34 -9.76 12.58
N GLY A 206 4.66 -9.99 12.52
CA GLY A 206 5.36 -10.85 13.46
C GLY A 206 5.15 -10.42 14.90
N THR A 207 5.43 -9.15 15.20
CA THR A 207 5.24 -8.56 16.54
C THR A 207 3.78 -8.63 17.00
N TYR A 208 2.82 -8.41 16.09
CA TYR A 208 1.40 -8.53 16.40
C TYR A 208 1.03 -9.94 16.83
N PHE A 209 1.38 -10.97 16.05
CA PHE A 209 1.03 -12.36 16.38
C PHE A 209 1.79 -12.89 17.59
N GLU A 210 3.07 -12.56 17.76
CA GLU A 210 3.83 -12.87 18.97
C GLU A 210 3.18 -12.22 20.20
N GLY A 211 2.75 -10.96 20.08
CA GLY A 211 2.07 -10.22 21.14
C GLY A 211 0.75 -10.85 21.55
N LEU A 212 -0.02 -11.43 20.63
CA LEU A 212 -1.25 -12.16 20.99
C LEU A 212 -0.97 -13.35 21.90
N ILE A 213 0.04 -14.16 21.58
CA ILE A 213 0.42 -15.30 22.43
C ILE A 213 1.02 -14.84 23.75
N ALA A 214 1.85 -13.81 23.74
CA ALA A 214 2.46 -13.27 24.98
C ALA A 214 1.42 -12.79 26.02
N ARG A 215 0.20 -12.40 25.58
CA ARG A 215 -0.92 -12.07 26.50
C ARG A 215 -1.32 -13.24 27.40
N THR A 216 -1.01 -14.46 27.06
CA THR A 216 -1.25 -15.65 27.90
C THR A 216 -0.25 -15.80 29.02
N GLY A 217 0.80 -14.97 29.07
CA GLY A 217 1.96 -15.12 29.99
C GLY A 217 2.98 -16.17 29.53
N ILE A 218 2.78 -16.79 28.36
CA ILE A 218 3.66 -17.81 27.79
C ILE A 218 4.40 -17.21 26.59
N ALA A 219 5.71 -17.36 26.54
CA ALA A 219 6.48 -16.95 25.35
C ALA A 219 6.18 -17.93 24.19
N PRO A 220 5.89 -17.44 22.95
CA PRO A 220 5.61 -18.31 21.83
C PRO A 220 6.84 -19.15 21.44
N ALA A 221 6.66 -20.47 21.29
CA ALA A 221 7.69 -21.38 20.81
C ALA A 221 7.79 -21.34 19.28
N ILE A 222 8.47 -20.32 18.73
CA ILE A 222 8.55 -20.14 17.28
C ILE A 222 9.48 -21.19 16.67
N ARG A 223 8.92 -22.07 15.85
CA ARG A 223 9.65 -23.11 15.15
C ARG A 223 10.18 -22.66 13.79
N HIS A 224 9.38 -21.90 13.04
CA HIS A 224 9.74 -21.36 11.75
C HIS A 224 9.25 -19.90 11.61
N ARG A 225 10.05 -19.09 10.91
CA ARG A 225 9.71 -17.71 10.51
C ARG A 225 9.77 -17.65 8.99
N THR A 226 8.74 -17.07 8.36
CA THR A 226 8.70 -16.85 6.91
C THR A 226 7.82 -15.66 6.58
N THR A 227 8.11 -14.96 5.49
CA THR A 227 7.33 -13.82 5.00
C THR A 227 6.20 -14.24 4.05
N GLY A 228 6.20 -15.49 3.58
CA GLY A 228 5.22 -15.99 2.63
C GLY A 228 3.96 -16.50 3.31
N PHE A 229 2.81 -15.87 3.03
CA PHE A 229 1.51 -16.28 3.57
C PHE A 229 1.20 -17.75 3.29
N GLU A 230 1.35 -18.20 2.04
CA GLU A 230 1.06 -19.57 1.66
C GLU A 230 2.15 -20.55 2.15
N THR A 231 3.40 -20.10 2.30
CA THR A 231 4.47 -20.90 2.92
C THR A 231 4.14 -21.23 4.37
N VAL A 232 3.58 -20.26 5.13
CA VAL A 232 3.08 -20.52 6.49
C VAL A 232 2.01 -21.62 6.47
N ARG A 233 1.03 -21.50 5.58
CA ARG A 233 -0.07 -22.47 5.46
C ARG A 233 0.46 -23.88 5.13
N ALA A 234 1.36 -23.98 4.15
CA ALA A 234 1.97 -25.26 3.76
C ALA A 234 2.77 -25.89 4.92
N LEU A 235 3.59 -25.12 5.63
CA LEU A 235 4.32 -25.62 6.80
C LEU A 235 3.37 -26.14 7.88
N VAL A 236 2.27 -25.44 8.13
CA VAL A 236 1.24 -25.90 9.09
C VAL A 236 0.57 -27.16 8.60
N ALA A 237 0.17 -27.24 7.32
CA ALA A 237 -0.45 -28.44 6.75
C ALA A 237 0.43 -29.70 6.92
N HIS A 238 1.76 -29.50 6.81
CA HIS A 238 2.75 -30.56 7.06
C HIS A 238 3.13 -30.76 8.53
N GLY A 239 2.31 -30.30 9.47
CA GLY A 239 2.45 -30.58 10.90
C GLY A 239 3.66 -29.89 11.56
N ARG A 240 4.09 -28.72 11.07
CA ARG A 240 5.22 -28.02 11.67
C ARG A 240 4.82 -27.12 12.84
N GLY A 241 3.55 -27.09 13.19
CA GLY A 241 2.97 -26.34 14.29
C GLY A 241 1.64 -25.69 13.87
N TYR A 242 1.23 -24.65 14.58
CA TYR A 242 0.10 -23.81 14.23
C TYR A 242 0.58 -22.46 13.69
N ALA A 243 -0.34 -21.69 13.09
CA ALA A 243 -0.12 -20.29 12.79
C ALA A 243 -1.35 -19.47 13.14
N LEU A 244 -1.13 -18.16 13.37
CA LEU A 244 -2.17 -17.14 13.44
C LEU A 244 -2.15 -16.33 12.15
N LEU A 245 -3.32 -16.10 11.56
CA LEU A 245 -3.50 -15.36 10.32
C LEU A 245 -4.74 -14.46 10.44
N ASN A 246 -4.84 -13.42 9.60
CA ASN A 246 -6.00 -12.52 9.53
C ASN A 246 -6.80 -12.69 8.24
N GLN A 247 -6.16 -13.06 7.12
CA GLN A 247 -6.87 -13.27 5.85
C GLN A 247 -7.14 -14.76 5.66
N ARG A 248 -8.42 -15.10 5.41
CA ARG A 248 -8.86 -16.48 5.22
C ARG A 248 -9.18 -16.76 3.75
N PRO A 249 -8.45 -17.68 3.08
CA PRO A 249 -8.83 -18.17 1.76
C PRO A 249 -10.20 -18.86 1.78
N ALA A 250 -10.86 -18.88 0.62
CA ALA A 250 -12.14 -19.58 0.47
C ALA A 250 -11.99 -21.10 0.61
N ALA A 251 -10.82 -21.65 0.28
CA ALA A 251 -10.50 -23.08 0.42
C ALA A 251 -9.49 -23.30 1.55
N ASP A 252 -9.77 -24.29 2.39
CA ASP A 252 -8.87 -24.73 3.46
C ASP A 252 -7.82 -25.75 2.95
N THR A 253 -7.31 -25.53 1.74
CA THR A 253 -6.21 -26.28 1.11
C THR A 253 -5.07 -25.36 0.72
N THR A 254 -3.86 -25.85 0.76
CA THR A 254 -2.64 -25.16 0.34
C THR A 254 -2.42 -25.32 -1.17
N TYR A 255 -1.44 -24.61 -1.77
CA TYR A 255 -1.12 -24.74 -3.19
C TYR A 255 -0.66 -26.14 -3.60
N ASP A 256 -0.09 -26.92 -2.69
CA ASP A 256 0.28 -28.32 -2.91
C ASP A 256 -0.90 -29.30 -2.66
N GLY A 257 -2.10 -28.77 -2.37
CA GLY A 257 -3.29 -29.58 -2.11
C GLY A 257 -3.41 -30.13 -0.69
N SER A 258 -2.47 -29.83 0.20
CA SER A 258 -2.50 -30.30 1.59
C SER A 258 -3.58 -29.56 2.40
N PRO A 259 -4.41 -30.26 3.21
CA PRO A 259 -5.47 -29.64 3.96
C PRO A 259 -4.96 -28.93 5.22
N VAL A 260 -5.56 -27.79 5.56
CA VAL A 260 -5.45 -27.10 6.84
C VAL A 260 -6.83 -26.98 7.47
N VAL A 261 -6.88 -26.82 8.79
CA VAL A 261 -8.13 -26.54 9.52
C VAL A 261 -8.02 -25.16 10.15
N ALA A 262 -8.98 -24.31 9.81
CA ALA A 262 -9.10 -22.98 10.40
C ALA A 262 -9.97 -23.04 11.66
N LEU A 263 -9.47 -22.49 12.75
CA LEU A 263 -10.10 -22.46 14.08
C LEU A 263 -10.33 -21.01 14.50
N ARG A 264 -11.53 -20.70 14.98
CA ARG A 264 -11.83 -19.41 15.57
C ARG A 264 -11.10 -19.27 16.91
N LEU A 265 -10.61 -18.08 17.22
CA LEU A 265 -10.13 -17.77 18.56
C LEU A 265 -11.33 -17.53 19.50
N ARG A 266 -11.29 -18.12 20.71
CA ARG A 266 -12.29 -17.85 21.78
C ARG A 266 -11.97 -16.59 22.55
N ASP A 267 -10.69 -16.22 22.56
CA ASP A 267 -10.23 -15.02 23.23
C ASP A 267 -10.79 -13.78 22.54
N GLU A 268 -11.13 -12.77 23.31
CA GLU A 268 -11.47 -11.47 22.79
C GLU A 268 -10.21 -10.78 22.27
N VAL A 269 -10.07 -10.79 20.94
CA VAL A 269 -8.97 -10.12 20.24
C VAL A 269 -9.57 -9.09 19.30
N GLU A 270 -9.09 -7.87 19.43
CA GLU A 270 -9.51 -6.77 18.56
C GLU A 270 -9.11 -7.08 17.11
N PRO A 271 -10.06 -7.05 16.16
CA PRO A 271 -9.76 -7.29 14.76
C PRO A 271 -8.86 -6.18 14.20
N LEU A 272 -7.99 -6.52 13.27
CA LEU A 272 -7.21 -5.52 12.55
C LEU A 272 -8.12 -4.76 11.58
N GLU A 273 -8.16 -3.44 11.69
CA GLU A 273 -8.82 -2.58 10.71
C GLU A 273 -8.16 -2.71 9.34
N ILE A 274 -8.98 -2.83 8.30
CA ILE A 274 -8.53 -2.68 6.91
C ILE A 274 -8.98 -1.30 6.45
N VAL A 275 -8.06 -0.54 5.89
CA VAL A 275 -8.26 0.85 5.52
C VAL A 275 -7.90 1.11 4.07
N VAL A 276 -8.51 2.13 3.48
CA VAL A 276 -7.94 2.85 2.36
C VAL A 276 -7.28 4.10 2.92
N ALA A 277 -6.01 4.31 2.56
CA ALA A 277 -5.16 5.37 3.08
C ALA A 277 -4.64 6.27 1.94
N TRP A 278 -4.42 7.56 2.23
CA TRP A 278 -3.87 8.55 1.31
C TRP A 278 -3.15 9.65 2.09
N MET A 279 -2.44 10.52 1.40
CA MET A 279 -1.72 11.63 2.05
C MET A 279 -2.67 12.68 2.61
N ARG A 280 -2.52 13.03 3.88
CA ARG A 280 -3.28 14.10 4.54
C ARG A 280 -3.00 15.45 3.89
N GLY A 281 -4.05 16.24 3.70
CA GLY A 281 -3.96 17.56 3.10
C GLY A 281 -3.75 17.57 1.59
N VAL A 282 -3.56 16.40 0.95
CA VAL A 282 -3.49 16.27 -0.51
C VAL A 282 -4.89 16.04 -1.06
N ARG A 283 -5.30 16.84 -2.03
CA ARG A 283 -6.56 16.64 -2.73
C ARG A 283 -6.43 15.42 -3.64
N LEU A 284 -7.23 14.39 -3.40
CA LEU A 284 -7.32 13.23 -4.29
C LEU A 284 -7.86 13.62 -5.68
N THR A 285 -7.31 13.00 -6.72
CA THR A 285 -7.90 13.07 -8.07
C THR A 285 -9.32 12.48 -8.06
N HIS A 286 -10.11 12.76 -9.09
CA HIS A 286 -11.45 12.19 -9.21
C HIS A 286 -11.40 10.66 -9.28
N ARG A 287 -10.37 10.10 -9.94
CA ARG A 287 -10.12 8.65 -10.04
C ARG A 287 -9.87 8.02 -8.67
N ALA A 288 -8.93 8.59 -7.91
CA ALA A 288 -8.59 8.11 -6.59
C ALA A 288 -9.78 8.23 -5.62
N ARG A 289 -10.55 9.32 -5.68
CA ARG A 289 -11.76 9.49 -4.87
C ARG A 289 -12.85 8.48 -5.20
N ALA A 290 -13.06 8.20 -6.49
CA ALA A 290 -14.01 7.17 -6.94
C ALA A 290 -13.58 5.78 -6.44
N PHE A 291 -12.26 5.49 -6.43
CA PHE A 291 -11.73 4.24 -5.88
C PHE A 291 -12.01 4.13 -4.37
N VAL A 292 -11.74 5.18 -3.59
CA VAL A 292 -12.03 5.22 -2.14
C VAL A 292 -13.52 5.00 -1.87
N THR A 293 -14.39 5.68 -2.63
CA THR A 293 -15.85 5.51 -2.50
C THR A 293 -16.26 4.08 -2.78
N MET A 294 -15.79 3.50 -3.88
CA MET A 294 -16.13 2.12 -4.26
C MET A 294 -15.60 1.09 -3.28
N ALA A 295 -14.38 1.27 -2.75
CA ALA A 295 -13.82 0.41 -1.71
C ALA A 295 -14.71 0.41 -0.47
N ASN A 296 -15.15 1.59 -0.03
CA ASN A 296 -16.03 1.73 1.12
C ASN A 296 -17.40 1.04 0.90
N GLU A 297 -18.00 1.21 -0.28
CA GLU A 297 -19.29 0.59 -0.62
C GLU A 297 -19.17 -0.94 -0.74
N ALA A 298 -18.08 -1.44 -1.32
CA ALA A 298 -17.88 -2.87 -1.54
C ALA A 298 -17.86 -3.68 -0.25
N TYR A 299 -17.31 -3.10 0.84
CA TYR A 299 -17.17 -3.79 2.11
C TYR A 299 -18.28 -3.49 3.12
N ARG A 300 -18.95 -2.34 3.02
CA ARG A 300 -20.16 -2.08 3.82
C ARG A 300 -21.33 -3.01 3.48
N ALA A 301 -21.43 -3.49 2.25
CA ALA A 301 -22.47 -4.40 1.81
C ALA A 301 -22.28 -5.85 2.30
N THR A 302 -21.15 -6.17 2.93
CA THR A 302 -20.81 -7.53 3.38
C THR A 302 -21.06 -7.72 4.89
N HIS A 303 -21.40 -6.67 5.61
CA HIS A 303 -21.82 -6.63 7.02
C HIS A 303 -23.28 -6.22 7.16
#